data_6c9902bd1c062f5afe492930048bf38c
#
_entry.id   6c9902bd1c062f5afe492930048bf38c
#
_cell.length_a   1.000
_cell.length_b   1.000
_cell.length_c   1.000
_cell.angle_alpha   90.00
_cell.angle_beta   90.00
_cell.angle_gamma   90.00
#
_symmetry.space_group_name_H-M   'P 1'
#
loop_
_entity.id
_entity.type
_entity.pdbx_description
1 polymer ?
#
loop_
_entity_poly.entity_id
_entity_poly.type
_entity_poly.pdbx_seq_one_letter_code
_entity_poly.pdbx_strand_id
1 'polypeptide(L)'
;MIGSIIGDIVGSIYEFHNIKIKDFALFSDRSVYTDDSILTIATATWILEGASKSDSGMYYYRYGANYPHPLGGYGSGFQKWLWQAEDGNFEPYISCGNGSAMRVGPVGWQLSGHSAAGNRCILRR
;
A
#
# COMPACT_ATOMS: atom_id res chain seq x y z
N MET A 1 -4.69 0.36 -10.15
CA MET A 1 -3.75 -0.41 -9.30
C MET A 1 -2.35 -0.51 -9.92
N ILE A 2 -2.17 -1.10 -11.12
CA ILE A 2 -0.84 -1.20 -11.78
C ILE A 2 -0.17 0.17 -11.92
N GLY A 3 -0.91 1.21 -12.28
CA GLY A 3 -0.38 2.57 -12.36
C GLY A 3 0.17 3.12 -11.05
N SER A 4 -0.37 2.75 -9.90
CA SER A 4 0.17 3.16 -8.60
C SER A 4 1.54 2.52 -8.34
N ILE A 5 1.67 1.23 -8.66
CA ILE A 5 2.95 0.51 -8.52
C ILE A 5 4.00 1.04 -9.50
N ILE A 6 3.61 1.31 -10.76
CA ILE A 6 4.53 1.92 -11.73
C ILE A 6 4.97 3.30 -11.26
N GLY A 7 4.03 4.11 -10.75
CA GLY A 7 4.33 5.44 -10.22
C GLY A 7 5.30 5.40 -9.04
N ASP A 8 5.12 4.46 -8.11
CA ASP A 8 6.04 4.23 -7.00
C ASP A 8 7.45 3.87 -7.50
N ILE A 9 7.57 2.86 -8.37
CA ILE A 9 8.85 2.42 -8.91
C ILE A 9 9.56 3.53 -9.70
N VAL A 10 8.82 4.28 -10.53
CA VAL A 10 9.37 5.43 -11.27
C VAL A 10 9.79 6.55 -10.32
N GLY A 11 8.97 6.82 -9.29
CA GLY A 11 9.22 7.86 -8.31
C GLY A 11 10.33 7.56 -7.32
N SER A 12 10.63 6.28 -7.09
CA SER A 12 11.53 5.82 -6.03
C SER A 12 12.92 6.47 -6.04
N ILE A 13 13.49 6.69 -7.21
CA ILE A 13 14.81 7.34 -7.35
C ILE A 13 14.79 8.83 -7.03
N TYR A 14 13.61 9.43 -6.97
CA TYR A 14 13.40 10.86 -6.70
C TYR A 14 12.86 11.12 -5.29
N GLU A 15 12.60 10.10 -4.50
CA GLU A 15 12.00 10.21 -3.17
C GLU A 15 12.80 11.13 -2.24
N PHE A 16 14.13 11.01 -2.26
CA PHE A 16 15.03 11.85 -1.46
C PHE A 16 15.72 12.96 -2.27
N HIS A 17 15.51 13.01 -3.59
CA HIS A 17 16.12 13.96 -4.51
C HIS A 17 15.07 14.47 -5.49
N ASN A 18 14.14 15.26 -4.98
CA ASN A 18 13.00 15.77 -5.75
C ASN A 18 13.42 16.54 -7.00
N ILE A 19 12.80 16.23 -8.12
CA ILE A 19 12.94 16.96 -9.37
C ILE A 19 11.66 17.76 -9.66
N LYS A 20 11.80 18.90 -10.38
CA LYS A 20 10.68 19.76 -10.79
C LYS A 20 10.61 19.93 -12.31
N ILE A 21 11.04 18.92 -13.04
CA ILE A 21 11.03 18.88 -14.50
C ILE A 21 10.08 17.79 -14.97
N LYS A 22 9.54 17.93 -16.19
CA LYS A 22 8.63 16.94 -16.78
C LYS A 22 9.34 15.95 -17.70
N ASP A 23 10.54 16.29 -18.16
CA ASP A 23 11.36 15.46 -19.04
C ASP A 23 12.40 14.76 -18.17
N PHE A 24 12.14 13.50 -17.85
CA PHE A 24 13.00 12.65 -17.01
C PHE A 24 12.89 11.18 -17.43
N ALA A 25 13.91 10.40 -17.16
CA ALA A 25 13.89 8.97 -17.41
C ALA A 25 12.87 8.27 -16.50
N LEU A 26 11.90 7.56 -17.10
CA LEU A 26 10.88 6.84 -16.33
C LEU A 26 11.46 5.68 -15.53
N PHE A 27 12.42 4.97 -16.06
CA PHE A 27 13.06 3.83 -15.38
C PHE A 27 14.58 3.92 -15.43
N SER A 28 15.21 3.43 -14.40
CA SER A 28 16.65 3.23 -14.30
C SER A 28 16.96 1.93 -13.55
N ASP A 29 18.20 1.49 -13.58
CA ASP A 29 18.72 0.34 -12.81
C ASP A 29 18.60 0.53 -11.29
N ARG A 30 18.34 1.75 -10.83
CA ARG A 30 18.10 2.10 -9.41
C ARG A 30 16.63 2.18 -9.05
N SER A 31 15.72 2.09 -10.05
CA SER A 31 14.27 2.10 -9.80
C SER A 31 13.86 0.83 -9.08
N VAL A 32 13.27 0.96 -7.89
CA VAL A 32 12.82 -0.15 -7.05
C VAL A 32 11.47 0.20 -6.41
N TYR A 33 10.78 -0.78 -5.88
CA TYR A 33 9.55 -0.54 -5.13
C TYR A 33 9.84 0.02 -3.72
N THR A 34 8.87 0.75 -3.19
CA THR A 34 8.87 1.26 -1.81
C THR A 34 7.74 0.61 -0.99
N ASP A 35 7.50 1.11 0.22
CA ASP A 35 6.36 0.69 1.05
C ASP A 35 5.01 1.00 0.39
N ASP A 36 4.94 2.00 -0.50
CA ASP A 36 3.75 2.33 -1.28
C ASP A 36 3.26 1.13 -2.11
N SER A 37 4.15 0.47 -2.85
CA SER A 37 3.82 -0.73 -3.61
C SER A 37 3.41 -1.89 -2.71
N ILE A 38 4.17 -2.15 -1.63
CA ILE A 38 3.93 -3.26 -0.72
C ILE A 38 2.54 -3.14 -0.09
N LEU A 39 2.22 -1.97 0.47
CA LEU A 39 0.95 -1.76 1.16
C LEU A 39 -0.23 -1.60 0.19
N THR A 40 0.01 -1.14 -1.04
CA THR A 40 -0.99 -1.18 -2.12
C THR A 40 -1.35 -2.61 -2.50
N ILE A 41 -0.36 -3.50 -2.63
CA ILE A 41 -0.59 -4.93 -2.91
C ILE A 41 -1.30 -5.60 -1.73
N ALA A 42 -0.93 -5.30 -0.49
CA ALA A 42 -1.62 -5.80 0.69
C ALA A 42 -3.11 -5.43 0.68
N THR A 43 -3.43 -4.17 0.36
CA THR A 43 -4.83 -3.70 0.22
C THR A 43 -5.56 -4.43 -0.91
N ALA A 44 -4.91 -4.61 -2.05
CA ALA A 44 -5.50 -5.31 -3.19
C ALA A 44 -5.81 -6.78 -2.86
N THR A 45 -4.89 -7.46 -2.19
CA THR A 45 -5.06 -8.86 -1.79
C THR A 45 -6.21 -8.99 -0.79
N TRP A 46 -6.27 -8.13 0.23
CA TRP A 46 -7.39 -8.09 1.17
C TRP A 46 -8.74 -7.92 0.47
N ILE A 47 -8.84 -7.01 -0.52
CA ILE A 47 -10.07 -6.80 -1.30
C ILE A 47 -10.42 -8.04 -2.12
N LEU A 48 -9.46 -8.66 -2.81
CA LEU A 48 -9.67 -9.84 -3.62
C LEU A 48 -10.10 -11.06 -2.82
N GLU A 49 -9.69 -11.15 -1.56
CA GLU A 49 -10.06 -12.23 -0.65
C GLU A 49 -11.34 -11.95 0.16
N GLY A 50 -12.10 -10.91 -0.21
CA GLY A 50 -13.45 -10.66 0.32
C GLY A 50 -13.57 -9.47 1.28
N ALA A 51 -12.50 -8.76 1.56
CA ALA A 51 -12.48 -7.48 2.30
C ALA A 51 -13.20 -7.49 3.67
N SER A 52 -12.99 -8.52 4.49
CA SER A 52 -13.48 -8.50 5.88
C SER A 52 -12.81 -7.39 6.69
N LYS A 53 -13.59 -6.60 7.43
CA LYS A 53 -13.06 -5.51 8.26
C LYS A 53 -12.09 -5.99 9.34
N SER A 54 -12.33 -7.19 9.88
CA SER A 54 -11.49 -7.77 10.93
C SER A 54 -10.10 -8.18 10.44
N ASP A 55 -9.93 -8.36 9.13
CA ASP A 55 -8.74 -9.01 8.59
C ASP A 55 -7.75 -8.05 7.91
N SER A 56 -8.13 -6.79 7.67
CA SER A 56 -7.27 -5.84 6.95
C SER A 56 -5.89 -5.65 7.61
N GLY A 57 -5.84 -5.59 8.94
CA GLY A 57 -4.58 -5.49 9.69
C GLY A 57 -3.66 -6.67 9.46
N MET A 58 -4.21 -7.89 9.42
CA MET A 58 -3.44 -9.10 9.14
C MET A 58 -2.73 -9.04 7.78
N TYR A 59 -3.37 -8.49 6.74
CA TYR A 59 -2.73 -8.33 5.43
C TYR A 59 -1.59 -7.33 5.48
N TYR A 60 -1.77 -6.18 6.15
CA TYR A 60 -0.70 -5.21 6.31
C TYR A 60 0.47 -5.77 7.11
N TYR A 61 0.19 -6.51 8.18
CA TYR A 61 1.23 -7.20 8.95
C TYR A 61 1.97 -8.23 8.08
N ARG A 62 1.25 -9.13 7.42
CA ARG A 62 1.83 -10.17 6.56
C ARG A 62 2.75 -9.59 5.50
N TYR A 63 2.31 -8.55 4.79
CA TYR A 63 3.14 -7.92 3.76
C TYR A 63 4.29 -7.12 4.35
N GLY A 64 4.07 -6.36 5.41
CA GLY A 64 5.12 -5.61 6.09
C GLY A 64 6.22 -6.51 6.66
N ALA A 65 5.86 -7.62 7.28
CA ALA A 65 6.80 -8.58 7.84
C ALA A 65 7.58 -9.37 6.76
N ASN A 66 6.93 -9.70 5.63
CA ASN A 66 7.59 -10.40 4.53
C ASN A 66 8.53 -9.50 3.71
N TYR A 67 8.35 -8.19 3.76
CA TYR A 67 9.17 -7.21 3.04
C TYR A 67 9.69 -6.14 4.01
N PRO A 68 10.58 -6.49 4.94
CA PRO A 68 10.93 -5.62 6.08
C PRO A 68 11.80 -4.40 5.69
N HIS A 69 12.38 -4.39 4.50
CA HIS A 69 13.37 -3.39 4.07
C HIS A 69 13.05 -2.81 2.69
N PRO A 70 11.87 -2.16 2.48
CA PRO A 70 11.65 -1.42 1.24
C PRO A 70 12.60 -0.22 1.14
N LEU A 71 12.80 0.34 -0.04
CA LEU A 71 13.53 1.59 -0.17
C LEU A 71 12.82 2.68 0.66
N GLY A 72 13.58 3.47 1.41
CA GLY A 72 13.05 4.48 2.33
C GLY A 72 12.56 3.93 3.67
N GLY A 73 12.33 2.63 3.77
CA GLY A 73 11.79 1.97 4.97
C GLY A 73 10.31 2.28 5.20
N TYR A 74 9.74 1.68 6.22
CA TYR A 74 8.40 2.04 6.69
C TYR A 74 8.45 3.27 7.61
N GLY A 75 7.40 4.09 7.57
CA GLY A 75 7.26 5.17 8.54
C GLY A 75 7.29 4.64 9.98
N SER A 76 7.89 5.41 10.91
CA SER A 76 8.15 4.98 12.29
C SER A 76 6.91 4.47 13.04
N GLY A 77 5.73 5.06 12.78
CA GLY A 77 4.46 4.61 13.36
C GLY A 77 4.06 3.22 12.88
N PHE A 78 4.20 2.94 11.58
CA PHE A 78 3.90 1.63 11.02
C PHE A 78 4.92 0.57 11.46
N GLN A 79 6.19 0.93 11.53
CA GLN A 79 7.23 0.05 12.06
C GLN A 79 6.94 -0.39 13.51
N LYS A 80 6.57 0.56 14.37
CA LYS A 80 6.16 0.27 15.74
C LYS A 80 4.92 -0.62 15.79
N TRP A 81 3.95 -0.34 14.93
CA TRP A 81 2.74 -1.16 14.83
C TRP A 81 3.04 -2.58 14.37
N LEU A 82 3.97 -2.79 13.42
CA LEU A 82 4.39 -4.14 13.00
C LEU A 82 4.92 -4.98 14.18
N TRP A 83 5.70 -4.38 15.06
CA TRP A 83 6.19 -5.09 16.26
C TRP A 83 5.05 -5.45 17.22
N GLN A 84 4.08 -4.55 17.40
CA GLN A 84 2.91 -4.80 18.24
C GLN A 84 1.97 -5.85 17.64
N ALA A 85 1.90 -5.91 16.31
CA ALA A 85 1.07 -6.85 15.56
C ALA A 85 1.64 -8.29 15.54
N GLU A 86 2.90 -8.48 15.93
CA GLU A 86 3.56 -9.80 15.99
C GLU A 86 2.80 -10.78 16.90
N ASP A 87 2.19 -10.27 17.96
CA ASP A 87 1.35 -11.05 18.88
C ASP A 87 -0.10 -11.25 18.39
N GLY A 88 -0.40 -10.89 17.12
CA GLY A 88 -1.74 -10.99 16.54
C GLY A 88 -2.68 -9.83 16.89
N ASN A 89 -2.17 -8.76 17.49
CA ASN A 89 -2.93 -7.55 17.77
C ASN A 89 -2.87 -6.58 16.59
N PHE A 90 -3.92 -6.56 15.77
CA PHE A 90 -4.03 -5.72 14.57
C PHE A 90 -4.83 -4.42 14.80
N GLU A 91 -4.93 -3.96 16.03
CA GLU A 91 -5.66 -2.74 16.35
C GLU A 91 -5.08 -1.51 15.60
N PRO A 92 -5.94 -0.64 15.09
CA PRO A 92 -5.50 0.57 14.40
C PRO A 92 -4.82 1.54 15.36
N TYR A 93 -3.89 2.33 14.86
CA TYR A 93 -3.22 3.38 15.61
C TYR A 93 -3.44 4.75 14.95
N ILE A 94 -3.30 5.83 15.73
CA ILE A 94 -3.39 7.20 15.22
C ILE A 94 -2.09 7.51 14.46
N SER A 95 -2.23 7.88 13.18
CA SER A 95 -1.11 8.20 12.31
C SER A 95 -1.30 9.56 11.65
N CYS A 96 -0.23 10.36 11.61
CA CYS A 96 -0.15 11.59 10.83
C CYS A 96 0.47 11.37 9.45
N GLY A 97 0.81 10.14 9.09
CA GLY A 97 1.38 9.78 7.80
C GLY A 97 0.32 9.66 6.69
N ASN A 98 0.79 9.61 5.44
CA ASN A 98 -0.04 9.48 4.24
C ASN A 98 -0.43 8.04 3.89
N GLY A 99 -0.11 7.07 4.74
CA GLY A 99 -0.25 5.64 4.46
C GLY A 99 -1.63 5.18 3.96
N SER A 100 -2.71 5.86 4.36
CA SER A 100 -4.05 5.56 3.85
C SER A 100 -4.25 6.06 2.41
N ALA A 101 -3.66 7.21 2.05
CA ALA A 101 -3.79 7.81 0.73
C ALA A 101 -2.97 7.02 -0.32
N MET A 102 -1.74 6.64 -0.01
CA MET A 102 -0.85 5.94 -0.94
C MET A 102 -1.42 4.58 -1.38
N ARG A 103 -2.15 3.88 -0.50
CA ARG A 103 -2.69 2.53 -0.75
C ARG A 103 -4.18 2.47 -1.10
N VAL A 104 -4.83 3.62 -1.32
CA VAL A 104 -6.28 3.67 -1.61
C VAL A 104 -6.66 3.23 -3.03
N GLY A 105 -5.72 3.18 -3.95
CA GLY A 105 -5.95 2.85 -5.35
C GLY A 105 -6.81 1.60 -5.59
N PRO A 106 -6.55 0.45 -4.94
CA PRO A 106 -7.38 -0.74 -5.07
C PRO A 106 -8.83 -0.54 -4.60
N VAL A 107 -9.04 0.25 -3.53
CA VAL A 107 -10.38 0.57 -3.01
C VAL A 107 -11.18 1.38 -4.02
N GLY A 108 -10.57 2.43 -4.61
CA GLY A 108 -11.21 3.23 -5.65
C GLY A 108 -11.58 2.39 -6.88
N TRP A 109 -10.73 1.46 -7.27
CA TRP A 109 -11.00 0.57 -8.40
C TRP A 109 -12.16 -0.40 -8.13
N GLN A 110 -12.25 -0.96 -6.93
CA GLN A 110 -13.36 -1.81 -6.49
C GLN A 110 -14.70 -1.04 -6.50
N LEU A 111 -14.69 0.23 -6.07
CA LEU A 111 -15.90 1.08 -6.00
C LEU A 111 -16.38 1.53 -7.37
N SER A 112 -15.49 1.67 -8.36
CA SER A 112 -15.83 2.14 -9.71
C SER A 112 -16.57 1.11 -10.57
N GLY A 113 -16.97 -0.03 -10.00
CA GLY A 113 -17.80 -1.02 -10.68
C GLY A 113 -17.07 -1.87 -11.73
N HIS A 114 -15.75 -1.86 -11.76
CA HIS A 114 -14.95 -2.78 -12.57
C HIS A 114 -14.93 -4.20 -11.95
N SER A 115 -15.91 -4.48 -11.11
CA SER A 115 -16.19 -5.83 -10.67
C SER A 115 -16.79 -6.58 -11.86
N ALA A 116 -16.00 -7.43 -12.49
CA ALA A 116 -16.53 -8.48 -13.34
C ALA A 116 -17.60 -9.23 -12.53
N ALA A 117 -18.84 -9.14 -13.00
CA ALA A 117 -19.99 -9.93 -12.60
C ALA A 117 -20.01 -10.47 -11.15
N GLY A 118 -20.78 -9.83 -10.28
CA GLY A 118 -21.47 -10.54 -9.22
C GLY A 118 -21.17 -10.20 -7.76
N ASN A 119 -20.15 -9.44 -7.41
CA ASN A 119 -19.91 -9.10 -6.02
C ASN A 119 -20.55 -7.75 -5.65
N ARG A 120 -21.63 -7.82 -4.90
CA ARG A 120 -22.32 -6.66 -4.31
C ARG A 120 -21.33 -5.88 -3.46
N CYS A 121 -21.30 -4.58 -3.68
CA CYS A 121 -20.60 -3.57 -2.89
C CYS A 121 -20.64 -3.87 -1.38
N ILE A 122 -19.48 -4.20 -0.79
CA ILE A 122 -19.33 -4.48 0.65
C ILE A 122 -19.34 -3.19 1.50
N LEU A 123 -19.44 -2.03 0.87
CA LEU A 123 -19.53 -0.75 1.57
C LEU A 123 -20.99 -0.32 1.77
N ARG A 124 -21.78 -1.10 2.49
CA ARG A 124 -22.98 -0.61 3.14
C ARG A 124 -22.76 -0.59 4.66
N ARG A 125 -22.49 0.63 5.15
CA ARG A 125 -22.46 1.17 6.52
C ARG A 125 -21.26 0.79 7.37
#